data_03383412eefce5b7a01fd7af579c02b3
#
_entry.id   03383412eefce5b7a01fd7af579c02b3
#
_cell.length_a   1.000
_cell.length_b   1.000
_cell.length_c   1.000
_cell.angle_alpha   90.00
_cell.angle_beta   90.00
_cell.angle_gamma   90.00
#
_symmetry.space_group_name_H-M   'P 1'
#
loop_
_entity.id
_entity.type
_entity.pdbx_description
1 polymer ?
#
loop_
_entity_poly.entity_id
_entity_poly.type
_entity_poly.pdbx_seq_one_letter_code
_entity_poly.pdbx_strand_id
1 'polypeptide(L)'
;MSATDGPMPQTREHILLARQVGIPKLVVFVNKCDAVEDEELLELVEMEVQELLEFYEFPAEETPIVRGSALCALEGTNDTLGKDAILELMKHVDEYIPLPKRDVDKPFLMPVEDTFSIAGRGTVVTGRVESGVLKTGDEVEILGLVDLSLIHI
;
A
#
# COMPACT_ATOMS: atom_id res chain seq x y z
N MET A 1 -10.15 -5.55 6.08
CA MET A 1 -10.37 -6.46 7.21
C MET A 1 -11.78 -7.05 7.13
N SER A 2 -12.13 -8.07 7.93
CA SER A 2 -13.46 -8.70 7.92
C SER A 2 -14.37 -8.06 8.98
N ALA A 3 -15.63 -7.78 8.60
CA ALA A 3 -16.65 -7.30 9.55
C ALA A 3 -17.02 -8.35 10.60
N THR A 4 -16.94 -9.65 10.24
CA THR A 4 -17.30 -10.76 11.14
C THR A 4 -16.26 -11.02 12.22
N ASP A 5 -15.01 -10.68 11.98
CA ASP A 5 -13.88 -11.03 12.84
C ASP A 5 -13.29 -9.82 13.59
N GLY A 6 -13.62 -8.61 13.14
CA GLY A 6 -13.01 -7.38 13.65
C GLY A 6 -11.49 -7.28 13.39
N PRO A 7 -10.78 -6.40 14.12
CA PRO A 7 -9.33 -6.26 13.99
C PRO A 7 -8.59 -7.44 14.65
N MET A 8 -8.14 -8.37 13.82
CA MET A 8 -7.34 -9.53 14.20
C MET A 8 -5.88 -9.14 14.50
N PRO A 9 -5.09 -10.00 15.17
CA PRO A 9 -3.67 -9.74 15.43
C PRO A 9 -2.88 -9.31 14.18
N GLN A 10 -3.14 -9.91 13.03
CA GLN A 10 -2.52 -9.55 11.75
C GLN A 10 -2.85 -8.10 11.33
N THR A 11 -4.06 -7.62 11.60
CA THR A 11 -4.44 -6.23 11.32
C THR A 11 -3.55 -5.27 12.13
N ARG A 12 -3.32 -5.59 13.40
CA ARG A 12 -2.43 -4.82 14.29
C ARG A 12 -0.99 -4.81 13.79
N GLU A 13 -0.48 -5.97 13.38
CA GLU A 13 0.86 -6.09 12.80
C GLU A 13 1.01 -5.26 11.52
N HIS A 14 0.02 -5.28 10.63
CA HIS A 14 0.06 -4.51 9.39
C HIS A 14 0.05 -3.00 9.65
N ILE A 15 -0.75 -2.51 10.60
CA ILE A 15 -0.77 -1.08 10.96
C ILE A 15 0.54 -0.68 11.61
N LEU A 16 1.08 -1.50 12.52
CA LEU A 16 2.41 -1.28 13.11
C LEU A 16 3.51 -1.18 12.05
N LEU A 17 3.54 -2.13 11.10
CA LEU A 17 4.51 -2.12 10.02
C LEU A 17 4.35 -0.90 9.11
N ALA A 18 3.11 -0.52 8.80
CA ALA A 18 2.82 0.69 8.03
C ALA A 18 3.40 1.94 8.72
N ARG A 19 3.26 2.02 10.04
CA ARG A 19 3.86 3.12 10.83
C ARG A 19 5.38 3.10 10.80
N GLN A 20 5.99 1.93 10.97
CA GLN A 20 7.46 1.77 10.95
C GLN A 20 8.08 2.12 9.59
N VAL A 21 7.42 1.79 8.51
CA VAL A 21 7.85 2.13 7.13
C VAL A 21 7.58 3.60 6.79
N GLY A 22 6.82 4.31 7.64
CA GLY A 22 6.53 5.73 7.45
C GLY A 22 5.40 6.00 6.44
N ILE A 23 4.44 5.09 6.32
CA ILE A 23 3.23 5.33 5.51
C ILE A 23 2.44 6.47 6.16
N PRO A 24 2.14 7.56 5.44
CA PRO A 24 1.55 8.75 6.03
C PRO A 24 0.06 8.63 6.30
N LYS A 25 -0.67 7.87 5.48
CA LYS A 25 -2.13 7.75 5.52
C LYS A 25 -2.61 6.36 5.14
N LEU A 26 -3.71 5.94 5.74
CA LEU A 26 -4.37 4.66 5.50
C LEU A 26 -5.82 4.89 5.09
N VAL A 27 -6.40 3.98 4.34
CA VAL A 27 -7.84 3.85 4.10
C VAL A 27 -8.25 2.45 4.55
N VAL A 28 -9.34 2.34 5.27
CA VAL A 28 -9.81 1.05 5.81
C VAL A 28 -11.04 0.60 5.05
N PHE A 29 -11.02 -0.65 4.58
CA PHE A 29 -12.20 -1.31 4.02
C PHE A 29 -12.63 -2.45 4.93
N VAL A 30 -13.83 -2.33 5.50
CA VAL A 30 -14.49 -3.35 6.31
C VAL A 30 -15.30 -4.23 5.37
N ASN A 31 -14.74 -5.39 5.05
CA ASN A 31 -15.31 -6.33 4.08
C ASN A 31 -16.24 -7.34 4.75
N LYS A 32 -17.08 -8.03 3.95
CA LYS A 32 -18.06 -9.04 4.37
C LYS A 32 -19.21 -8.47 5.22
N CYS A 33 -19.58 -7.22 5.01
CA CYS A 33 -20.73 -6.63 5.71
C CYS A 33 -22.06 -7.30 5.35
N ASP A 34 -22.11 -8.01 4.22
CA ASP A 34 -23.26 -8.85 3.83
C ASP A 34 -23.51 -10.05 4.76
N ALA A 35 -22.49 -10.46 5.52
CA ALA A 35 -22.59 -11.55 6.49
C ALA A 35 -22.96 -11.10 7.92
N VAL A 36 -23.12 -9.79 8.14
CA VAL A 36 -23.43 -9.18 9.43
C VAL A 36 -24.79 -8.48 9.32
N GLU A 37 -25.79 -8.97 10.06
CA GLU A 37 -27.13 -8.39 10.08
C GLU A 37 -27.27 -7.27 11.14
N ASP A 38 -26.37 -7.25 12.13
CA ASP A 38 -26.42 -6.35 13.27
C ASP A 38 -25.58 -5.10 12.99
N GLU A 39 -26.26 -3.96 12.88
CA GLU A 39 -25.62 -2.66 12.67
C GLU A 39 -24.74 -2.24 13.86
N GLU A 40 -25.15 -2.58 15.09
CA GLU A 40 -24.38 -2.25 16.30
C GLU A 40 -23.01 -2.96 16.29
N LEU A 41 -22.95 -4.17 15.71
CA LEU A 41 -21.70 -4.91 15.56
C LEU A 41 -20.77 -4.23 14.56
N LEU A 42 -21.30 -3.69 13.45
CA LEU A 42 -20.51 -2.96 12.47
C LEU A 42 -19.93 -1.67 13.08
N GLU A 43 -20.74 -0.95 13.87
CA GLU A 43 -20.28 0.26 14.60
C GLU A 43 -19.17 -0.08 15.59
N LEU A 44 -19.32 -1.20 16.33
CA LEU A 44 -18.29 -1.66 17.26
C LEU A 44 -16.97 -1.96 16.56
N VAL A 45 -17.02 -2.64 15.42
CA VAL A 45 -15.82 -2.94 14.60
C VAL A 45 -15.13 -1.65 14.14
N GLU A 46 -15.89 -0.64 13.75
CA GLU A 46 -15.32 0.65 13.37
C GLU A 46 -14.65 1.36 14.54
N MET A 47 -15.30 1.35 15.72
CA MET A 47 -14.70 1.93 16.92
C MET A 47 -13.39 1.24 17.30
N GLU A 48 -13.34 -0.09 17.26
CA GLU A 48 -12.13 -0.86 17.52
C GLU A 48 -11.01 -0.53 16.53
N VAL A 49 -11.36 -0.30 15.27
CA VAL A 49 -10.39 0.13 14.23
C VAL A 49 -9.87 1.54 14.52
N GLN A 50 -10.75 2.47 14.89
CA GLN A 50 -10.36 3.83 15.24
C GLN A 50 -9.42 3.85 16.45
N GLU A 51 -9.75 3.14 17.52
CA GLU A 51 -8.87 2.98 18.68
C GLU A 51 -7.50 2.41 18.31
N LEU A 52 -7.49 1.44 17.40
CA LEU A 52 -6.25 0.84 16.92
C LEU A 52 -5.40 1.83 16.09
N LEU A 53 -6.03 2.63 15.23
CA LEU A 53 -5.35 3.67 14.47
C LEU A 53 -4.76 4.74 15.39
N GLU A 54 -5.52 5.19 16.40
CA GLU A 54 -5.03 6.13 17.40
C GLU A 54 -3.84 5.57 18.17
N PHE A 55 -3.92 4.31 18.60
CA PHE A 55 -2.85 3.65 19.34
C PHE A 55 -1.53 3.64 18.58
N TYR A 56 -1.57 3.50 17.24
CA TYR A 56 -0.40 3.55 16.36
C TYR A 56 -0.14 4.94 15.78
N GLU A 57 -0.75 5.99 16.36
CA GLU A 57 -0.53 7.39 15.97
C GLU A 57 -0.89 7.71 14.51
N PHE A 58 -1.89 7.06 13.95
CA PHE A 58 -2.52 7.48 12.70
C PHE A 58 -3.68 8.46 12.99
N PRO A 59 -4.03 9.37 12.05
CA PRO A 59 -5.13 10.31 12.23
C PRO A 59 -6.49 9.59 12.13
N ALA A 60 -6.90 8.92 13.21
CA ALA A 60 -8.06 8.02 13.23
C ALA A 60 -9.36 8.72 12.82
N GLU A 61 -9.61 9.96 13.29
CA GLU A 61 -10.80 10.74 12.95
C GLU A 61 -10.86 11.13 11.46
N GLU A 62 -9.71 11.30 10.81
CA GLU A 62 -9.61 11.66 9.40
C GLU A 62 -9.56 10.44 8.48
N THR A 63 -9.25 9.27 9.03
CA THR A 63 -9.05 8.05 8.25
C THR A 63 -10.39 7.51 7.72
N PRO A 64 -10.58 7.45 6.40
CA PRO A 64 -11.81 6.92 5.84
C PRO A 64 -11.96 5.43 6.15
N ILE A 65 -13.12 5.06 6.67
CA ILE A 65 -13.53 3.67 6.91
C ILE A 65 -14.75 3.42 6.02
N VAL A 66 -14.63 2.49 5.07
CA VAL A 66 -15.68 2.14 4.12
C VAL A 66 -16.20 0.75 4.42
N ARG A 67 -17.51 0.60 4.60
CA ARG A 67 -18.20 -0.68 4.78
C ARG A 67 -18.59 -1.25 3.43
N GLY A 68 -18.41 -2.56 3.22
CA GLY A 68 -18.83 -3.17 1.97
C GLY A 68 -18.67 -4.68 1.93
N SER A 69 -18.98 -5.23 0.76
CA SER A 69 -18.80 -6.65 0.44
C SER A 69 -18.21 -6.79 -0.95
N ALA A 70 -16.98 -7.27 -1.01
CA ALA A 70 -16.33 -7.59 -2.27
C ALA A 70 -17.07 -8.72 -3.03
N LEU A 71 -17.73 -9.63 -2.30
CA LEU A 71 -18.54 -10.69 -2.91
C LEU A 71 -19.76 -10.09 -3.62
N CYS A 72 -20.52 -9.22 -2.94
CA CYS A 72 -21.66 -8.54 -3.55
C CYS A 72 -21.26 -7.72 -4.79
N ALA A 73 -20.09 -7.08 -4.76
CA ALA A 73 -19.56 -6.35 -5.91
C ALA A 73 -19.24 -7.28 -7.08
N LEU A 74 -18.67 -8.46 -6.81
CA LEU A 74 -18.31 -9.45 -7.84
C LEU A 74 -19.56 -10.10 -8.47
N GLU A 75 -20.55 -10.42 -7.64
CA GLU A 75 -21.78 -11.10 -8.07
C GLU A 75 -22.87 -10.13 -8.55
N GLY A 76 -22.76 -8.84 -8.25
CA GLY A 76 -23.78 -7.85 -8.57
C GLY A 76 -25.10 -8.04 -7.81
N THR A 77 -25.03 -8.55 -6.57
CA THR A 77 -26.21 -8.90 -5.77
C THR A 77 -26.75 -7.75 -4.93
N ASN A 78 -25.91 -6.86 -4.45
CA ASN A 78 -26.27 -5.70 -3.63
C ASN A 78 -25.37 -4.52 -4.01
N ASP A 79 -25.92 -3.58 -4.80
CA ASP A 79 -25.12 -2.45 -5.31
C ASP A 79 -24.57 -1.57 -4.18
N THR A 80 -25.35 -1.32 -3.12
CA THR A 80 -24.93 -0.44 -2.01
C THR A 80 -23.72 -0.97 -1.27
N LEU A 81 -23.73 -2.24 -0.85
CA LEU A 81 -22.60 -2.89 -0.17
C LEU A 81 -21.51 -3.34 -1.15
N GLY A 82 -21.86 -3.54 -2.42
CA GLY A 82 -20.97 -4.03 -3.47
C GLY A 82 -20.33 -2.90 -4.26
N LYS A 83 -20.87 -2.63 -5.42
CA LYS A 83 -20.32 -1.71 -6.41
C LYS A 83 -20.10 -0.29 -5.85
N ASP A 84 -21.11 0.25 -5.17
CA ASP A 84 -21.05 1.62 -4.67
C ASP A 84 -20.01 1.78 -3.58
N ALA A 85 -19.91 0.82 -2.65
CA ALA A 85 -18.88 0.79 -1.62
C ALA A 85 -17.45 0.68 -2.20
N ILE A 86 -17.25 -0.09 -3.27
CA ILE A 86 -15.96 -0.18 -3.95
C ILE A 86 -15.62 1.15 -4.65
N LEU A 87 -16.58 1.80 -5.29
CA LEU A 87 -16.35 3.11 -5.91
C LEU A 87 -16.03 4.18 -4.86
N GLU A 88 -16.72 4.15 -3.71
CA GLU A 88 -16.43 5.02 -2.57
C GLU A 88 -15.01 4.79 -2.03
N LEU A 89 -14.61 3.52 -1.84
CA LEU A 89 -13.24 3.18 -1.46
C LEU A 89 -12.21 3.78 -2.43
N MET A 90 -12.43 3.61 -3.74
CA MET A 90 -11.51 4.14 -4.75
C MET A 90 -11.48 5.68 -4.73
N LYS A 91 -12.61 6.32 -4.52
CA LYS A 91 -12.69 7.77 -4.36
C LYS A 91 -11.86 8.24 -3.15
N HIS A 92 -11.97 7.57 -2.00
CA HIS A 92 -11.15 7.90 -0.83
C HIS A 92 -9.66 7.65 -1.09
N VAL A 93 -9.29 6.62 -1.83
CA VAL A 93 -7.89 6.39 -2.23
C VAL A 93 -7.37 7.55 -3.07
N ASP A 94 -8.15 8.03 -4.04
CA ASP A 94 -7.75 9.12 -4.94
C ASP A 94 -7.69 10.49 -4.22
N GLU A 95 -8.61 10.77 -3.30
CA GLU A 95 -8.74 12.07 -2.64
C GLU A 95 -7.90 12.18 -1.36
N TYR A 96 -7.83 11.10 -0.56
CA TYR A 96 -7.21 11.12 0.76
C TYR A 96 -5.74 10.73 0.75
N ILE A 97 -5.31 9.76 -0.09
CA ILE A 97 -3.92 9.34 -0.15
C ILE A 97 -3.10 10.36 -0.97
N PRO A 98 -2.07 10.99 -0.38
CA PRO A 98 -1.28 11.97 -1.11
C PRO A 98 -0.43 11.30 -2.19
N LEU A 99 -0.26 11.97 -3.32
CA LEU A 99 0.70 11.53 -4.33
C LEU A 99 2.11 11.53 -3.73
N PRO A 100 2.88 10.44 -3.89
CA PRO A 100 4.23 10.37 -3.37
C PRO A 100 5.13 11.41 -4.05
N LYS A 101 5.89 12.16 -3.25
CA LYS A 101 6.92 13.05 -3.77
C LYS A 101 8.07 12.19 -4.29
N ARG A 102 8.36 12.32 -5.58
CA ARG A 102 9.49 11.64 -6.22
C ARG A 102 10.66 12.60 -6.31
N ASP A 103 11.80 12.21 -5.78
CA ASP A 103 13.04 13.00 -5.79
C ASP A 103 13.77 12.89 -7.15
N VAL A 104 13.12 13.36 -8.21
CA VAL A 104 13.64 13.26 -9.58
C VAL A 104 14.84 14.17 -9.85
N ASP A 105 14.98 15.24 -9.06
CA ASP A 105 16.08 16.22 -9.20
C ASP A 105 17.34 15.82 -8.42
N LYS A 106 17.28 14.73 -7.65
CA LYS A 106 18.46 14.18 -6.95
C LYS A 106 19.29 13.29 -7.88
N PRO A 107 20.55 13.00 -7.55
CA PRO A 107 21.33 11.99 -8.24
C PRO A 107 20.58 10.64 -8.29
N PHE A 108 20.76 9.92 -9.40
CA PHE A 108 20.19 8.59 -9.55
C PHE A 108 20.71 7.66 -8.45
N LEU A 109 19.78 6.95 -7.81
CA LEU A 109 20.07 5.94 -6.81
C LEU A 109 19.08 4.76 -6.97
N MET A 110 19.62 3.57 -7.13
CA MET A 110 18.86 2.32 -7.19
C MET A 110 19.59 1.23 -6.38
N PRO A 111 19.11 0.87 -5.19
CA PRO A 111 19.59 -0.31 -4.50
C PRO A 111 19.40 -1.55 -5.36
N VAL A 112 20.45 -2.38 -5.47
CA VAL A 112 20.36 -3.64 -6.19
C VAL A 112 19.68 -4.68 -5.31
N GLU A 113 18.53 -5.21 -5.77
CA GLU A 113 17.75 -6.22 -5.06
C GLU A 113 18.06 -7.63 -5.56
N ASP A 114 18.26 -7.78 -6.88
CA ASP A 114 18.60 -9.08 -7.47
C ASP A 114 19.56 -8.94 -8.66
N THR A 115 20.28 -10.01 -8.96
CA THR A 115 21.24 -10.10 -10.07
C THR A 115 21.10 -11.42 -10.79
N PHE A 116 21.06 -11.39 -12.13
CA PHE A 116 21.02 -12.59 -12.96
C PHE A 116 21.76 -12.37 -14.28
N SER A 117 22.17 -13.46 -14.91
CA SER A 117 22.87 -13.40 -16.20
C SER A 117 21.95 -13.82 -17.33
N ILE A 118 21.92 -13.00 -18.38
CA ILE A 118 21.20 -13.33 -19.62
C ILE A 118 22.22 -13.68 -20.71
N ALA A 119 22.07 -14.85 -21.31
CA ALA A 119 22.94 -15.28 -22.40
C ALA A 119 22.92 -14.25 -23.54
N GLY A 120 24.11 -13.77 -23.95
CA GLY A 120 24.28 -12.75 -24.99
C GLY A 120 24.04 -11.30 -24.58
N ARG A 121 23.61 -11.05 -23.33
CA ARG A 121 23.41 -9.69 -22.78
C ARG A 121 24.23 -9.37 -21.55
N GLY A 122 24.83 -10.39 -20.93
CA GLY A 122 25.65 -10.21 -19.72
C GLY A 122 24.85 -10.23 -18.43
N THR A 123 25.40 -9.58 -17.40
CA THR A 123 24.78 -9.48 -16.09
C THR A 123 23.71 -8.39 -16.07
N VAL A 124 22.54 -8.75 -15.56
CA VAL A 124 21.42 -7.85 -15.36
C VAL A 124 21.20 -7.66 -13.87
N VAL A 125 20.98 -6.44 -13.44
CA VAL A 125 20.62 -6.08 -12.07
C VAL A 125 19.20 -5.53 -12.06
N THR A 126 18.45 -5.84 -10.98
CA THR A 126 17.12 -5.28 -10.75
C THR A 126 17.07 -4.57 -9.41
N GLY A 127 16.20 -3.59 -9.30
CA GLY A 127 15.98 -2.83 -8.08
C GLY A 127 14.95 -1.74 -8.30
N ARG A 128 14.60 -1.06 -7.22
CA ARG A 128 13.70 0.08 -7.25
C ARG A 128 14.50 1.38 -7.34
N VAL A 129 14.17 2.24 -8.30
CA VAL A 129 14.75 3.59 -8.34
C VAL A 129 14.21 4.41 -7.18
N GLU A 130 15.06 4.79 -6.23
CA GLU A 130 14.71 5.61 -5.07
C GLU A 130 14.78 7.10 -5.35
N SER A 131 15.75 7.53 -6.15
CA SER A 131 15.92 8.94 -6.54
C SER A 131 16.49 9.08 -7.93
N GLY A 132 16.33 10.27 -8.49
CA GLY A 132 16.87 10.64 -9.80
C GLY A 132 16.10 10.02 -10.98
N VAL A 133 16.68 10.17 -12.15
CA VAL A 133 16.15 9.65 -13.43
C VAL A 133 17.29 8.93 -14.16
N LEU A 134 16.99 7.76 -14.71
CA LEU A 134 17.89 6.96 -15.52
C LEU A 134 17.31 6.78 -16.91
N LYS A 135 18.13 6.98 -17.95
CA LYS A 135 17.77 6.74 -19.35
C LYS A 135 18.63 5.64 -19.92
N THR A 136 18.11 4.94 -20.91
CA THR A 136 18.90 3.96 -21.66
C THR A 136 20.10 4.64 -22.33
N GLY A 137 21.29 4.09 -22.11
CA GLY A 137 22.56 4.64 -22.59
C GLY A 137 23.27 5.55 -21.59
N ASP A 138 22.67 5.82 -20.41
CA ASP A 138 23.37 6.57 -19.36
C ASP A 138 24.48 5.71 -18.74
N GLU A 139 25.52 6.37 -18.27
CA GLU A 139 26.61 5.76 -17.54
C GLU A 139 26.27 5.75 -16.03
N VAL A 140 26.40 4.59 -15.38
CA VAL A 140 26.14 4.44 -13.94
C VAL A 140 27.33 3.83 -13.24
N GLU A 141 27.47 4.17 -11.96
CA GLU A 141 28.47 3.65 -11.07
C GLU A 141 27.84 2.62 -10.13
N ILE A 142 28.44 1.42 -10.04
CA ILE A 142 28.03 0.41 -9.07
C ILE A 142 28.88 0.56 -7.82
N LEU A 143 28.24 0.88 -6.70
CA LEU A 143 28.87 0.95 -5.38
C LEU A 143 28.74 -0.40 -4.68
N GLY A 144 29.84 -0.93 -4.13
CA GLY A 144 29.79 -2.20 -3.43
C GLY A 144 31.15 -2.64 -2.87
N LEU A 145 31.29 -3.92 -2.61
CA LEU A 145 32.45 -4.55 -1.98
C LEU A 145 33.66 -4.73 -2.93
N VAL A 146 33.53 -4.36 -4.20
CA VAL A 146 34.57 -4.48 -5.23
C VAL A 146 34.86 -3.10 -5.77
N ASP A 147 36.10 -2.87 -6.23
CA ASP A 147 36.50 -1.61 -6.86
C ASP A 147 35.50 -1.17 -7.94
N LEU A 148 35.26 0.15 -7.99
CA LEU A 148 34.32 0.83 -8.87
C LEU A 148 34.32 0.25 -10.28
N SER A 149 33.19 -0.27 -10.73
CA SER A 149 32.98 -0.63 -12.13
C SER A 149 31.94 0.30 -12.78
N LEU A 150 32.36 0.98 -13.84
CA LEU A 150 31.46 1.75 -14.70
C LEU A 150 30.76 0.82 -15.67
N ILE A 151 29.45 0.91 -15.74
CA ILE A 151 28.62 0.13 -16.66
C ILE A 151 27.77 1.07 -17.51
N HIS A 152 27.72 0.79 -18.82
CA HIS A 152 26.80 1.44 -19.74
C HIS A 152 25.47 0.65 -19.78
N ILE A 153 24.38 1.33 -19.60
CA ILE A 153 23.02 0.77 -19.62
C ILE A 153 22.42 0.87 -21.02
#